data_cdce937f2ad8b41f24abe31e50d49fde
#
_entry.id   cdce937f2ad8b41f24abe31e50d49fde
#
_cell.length_a   1.000
_cell.length_b   1.000
_cell.length_c   1.000
_cell.angle_alpha   90.00
_cell.angle_beta   90.00
_cell.angle_gamma   90.00
#
_symmetry.space_group_name_H-M   'P 1'
#
loop_
_entity.id
_entity.type
_entity.pdbx_description
1 polymer ?
#
loop_
_entity_poly.entity_id
_entity_poly.type
_entity_poly.pdbx_seq_one_letter_code
_entity_poly.pdbx_strand_id
1 'polypeptide(L)'
;LAYQWLRDGEPVVGATGASYVLKAADRGRRLSVRITASVPGRADGVSVTAPSAKVAKGDAAKVKKKPKVTGTKRVGKKLKVSKGTWSLKGVKFSYQWLRNGKKISKATKRTYKLKKKDLGKRISVRVTVKKAGYKNAKFVTKKTSKIKAKKKR
;
A
#
# COMPACT_ATOMS: atom_id res chain seq x y z
N LEU A 1 11.88 36.68 5.41
CA LEU A 1 11.43 35.55 6.23
C LEU A 1 12.01 34.24 5.68
N ALA A 2 12.60 33.43 6.54
CA ALA A 2 13.03 32.07 6.24
C ALA A 2 12.20 31.06 7.04
N TYR A 3 11.96 29.89 6.46
CA TYR A 3 11.19 28.82 7.07
C TYR A 3 12.06 27.56 7.23
N GLN A 4 11.85 26.82 8.30
CA GLN A 4 12.40 25.50 8.51
C GLN A 4 11.36 24.61 9.17
N TRP A 5 10.88 23.59 8.47
CA TRP A 5 9.97 22.59 9.03
C TRP A 5 10.70 21.68 10.00
N LEU A 6 10.07 21.40 11.12
CA LEU A 6 10.57 20.55 12.19
C LEU A 6 9.67 19.33 12.34
N ARG A 7 10.27 18.17 12.59
CA ARG A 7 9.57 16.92 12.93
C ARG A 7 9.94 16.54 14.36
N ASP A 8 8.96 16.50 15.25
CA ASP A 8 9.17 16.29 16.70
C ASP A 8 10.28 17.21 17.27
N GLY A 9 10.36 18.46 16.78
CA GLY A 9 11.36 19.44 17.17
C GLY A 9 12.65 19.44 16.34
N GLU A 10 12.95 18.38 15.59
CA GLU A 10 14.17 18.26 14.80
C GLU A 10 13.99 18.76 13.35
N PRO A 11 14.97 19.46 12.77
CA PRO A 11 14.87 19.98 11.40
C PRO A 11 14.66 18.88 10.36
N VAL A 12 13.72 19.10 9.46
CA VAL A 12 13.53 18.25 8.27
C VAL A 12 14.41 18.79 7.16
N VAL A 13 15.42 18.02 6.76
CA VAL A 13 16.42 18.43 5.76
C VAL A 13 15.74 18.88 4.46
N GLY A 14 16.09 20.07 3.99
CA GLY A 14 15.57 20.67 2.75
C GLY A 14 14.12 21.15 2.82
N ALA A 15 13.47 21.13 3.97
CA ALA A 15 12.10 21.61 4.15
C ALA A 15 12.08 23.07 4.58
N THR A 16 12.40 23.99 3.65
CA THR A 16 12.55 25.44 3.88
C THR A 16 11.50 26.30 3.19
N GLY A 17 10.50 25.68 2.53
CA GLY A 17 9.41 26.41 1.90
C GLY A 17 8.33 26.86 2.87
N ALA A 18 7.53 27.86 2.48
CA ALA A 18 6.35 28.29 3.24
C ALA A 18 5.29 27.17 3.37
N SER A 19 5.35 26.13 2.54
CA SER A 19 4.53 24.92 2.61
C SER A 19 5.40 23.67 2.63
N TYR A 20 4.89 22.61 3.22
CA TYR A 20 5.56 21.31 3.27
C TYR A 20 4.59 20.17 2.93
N VAL A 21 4.97 19.33 1.98
CA VAL A 21 4.20 18.14 1.61
C VAL A 21 4.57 16.99 2.53
N LEU A 22 3.59 16.50 3.29
CA LEU A 22 3.77 15.38 4.22
C LEU A 22 4.32 14.14 3.52
N LYS A 23 5.36 13.55 4.12
CA LYS A 23 6.02 12.33 3.64
C LYS A 23 5.66 11.13 4.53
N ALA A 24 5.94 9.94 4.07
CA ALA A 24 5.71 8.72 4.86
C ALA A 24 6.44 8.71 6.21
N ALA A 25 7.60 9.38 6.28
CA ALA A 25 8.40 9.51 7.49
C ALA A 25 7.75 10.39 8.57
N ASP A 26 6.80 11.24 8.20
CA ASP A 26 6.11 12.15 9.14
C ASP A 26 4.98 11.43 9.90
N ARG A 27 4.60 10.23 9.47
CA ARG A 27 3.51 9.48 10.09
C ARG A 27 3.74 9.22 11.57
N GLY A 28 2.75 9.59 12.39
CA GLY A 28 2.81 9.47 13.85
C GLY A 28 3.65 10.53 14.53
N ARG A 29 4.24 11.43 13.76
CA ARG A 29 5.07 12.56 14.23
C ARG A 29 4.24 13.82 14.31
N ARG A 30 4.74 14.82 15.04
CA ARG A 30 4.20 16.18 15.10
C ARG A 30 5.10 17.09 14.29
N LEU A 31 4.51 18.05 13.60
CA LEU A 31 5.25 19.04 12.81
C LEU A 31 5.06 20.42 13.39
N SER A 32 6.12 21.22 13.30
CA SER A 32 6.12 22.65 13.60
C SER A 32 6.99 23.38 12.58
N VAL A 33 6.92 24.70 12.57
CA VAL A 33 7.71 25.55 11.68
C VAL A 33 8.50 26.55 12.52
N ARG A 34 9.81 26.61 12.29
CA ARG A 34 10.65 27.70 12.74
C ARG A 34 10.61 28.78 11.66
N ILE A 35 10.27 30.00 12.05
CA ILE A 35 10.23 31.15 11.18
C ILE A 35 11.31 32.11 11.67
N THR A 36 12.21 32.52 10.78
CA THR A 36 13.25 33.51 11.06
C THR A 36 12.98 34.79 10.26
N ALA A 37 12.90 35.88 10.92
CA ALA A 37 12.78 37.21 10.33
C ALA A 37 14.10 37.94 10.48
N SER A 38 14.73 38.28 9.36
CA SER A 38 16.00 39.04 9.34
C SER A 38 15.77 40.41 8.75
N VAL A 39 16.33 41.42 9.39
CA VAL A 39 16.37 42.83 8.93
C VAL A 39 17.83 43.29 9.00
N PRO A 40 18.36 43.88 7.91
CA PRO A 40 19.73 44.42 7.93
C PRO A 40 20.01 45.32 9.14
N GLY A 41 21.12 45.08 9.83
CA GLY A 41 21.54 45.87 10.99
C GLY A 41 20.79 45.55 12.29
N ARG A 42 19.93 44.53 12.34
CA ARG A 42 19.25 44.10 13.56
C ARG A 42 19.43 42.57 13.78
N ALA A 43 19.31 42.15 15.02
CA ALA A 43 19.30 40.74 15.37
C ALA A 43 18.07 40.03 14.75
N ASP A 44 18.24 38.78 14.34
CA ASP A 44 17.16 37.94 13.80
C ASP A 44 16.07 37.66 14.83
N GLY A 45 14.82 37.86 14.44
CA GLY A 45 13.66 37.40 15.20
C GLY A 45 13.35 35.95 14.86
N VAL A 46 13.31 35.05 15.85
CA VAL A 46 12.99 33.64 15.66
C VAL A 46 11.73 33.25 16.41
N SER A 47 10.80 32.60 15.73
CA SER A 47 9.59 32.00 16.33
C SER A 47 9.40 30.57 15.87
N VAL A 48 8.84 29.73 16.74
CA VAL A 48 8.48 28.34 16.40
C VAL A 48 7.00 28.16 16.70
N THR A 49 6.25 27.65 15.71
CA THR A 49 4.82 27.37 15.88
C THR A 49 4.57 26.25 16.88
N ALA A 50 3.40 26.22 17.50
CA ALA A 50 2.96 25.08 18.27
C ALA A 50 2.98 23.79 17.41
N PRO A 51 3.33 22.62 17.98
CA PRO A 51 3.32 21.36 17.25
C PRO A 51 1.92 20.99 16.76
N SER A 52 1.83 20.48 15.54
CA SER A 52 0.58 19.95 14.99
C SER A 52 0.06 18.72 15.75
N ALA A 53 -1.16 18.27 15.47
CA ALA A 53 -1.57 16.91 15.77
C ALA A 53 -0.64 15.88 15.10
N LYS A 54 -0.61 14.65 15.59
CA LYS A 54 0.18 13.56 14.96
C LYS A 54 -0.33 13.28 13.55
N VAL A 55 0.61 13.23 12.60
CA VAL A 55 0.29 12.95 11.20
C VAL A 55 -0.32 11.54 11.07
N ALA A 56 -1.55 11.46 10.56
CA ALA A 56 -2.26 10.21 10.34
C ALA A 56 -1.78 9.48 9.07
N LYS A 57 -2.16 8.21 8.92
CA LYS A 57 -1.99 7.48 7.65
C LYS A 57 -2.96 8.04 6.61
N GLY A 58 -2.47 8.24 5.40
CA GLY A 58 -3.32 8.49 4.25
C GLY A 58 -4.30 7.32 3.96
N ASP A 59 -5.34 7.59 3.22
CA ASP A 59 -6.37 6.60 2.90
C ASP A 59 -5.82 5.44 2.08
N ALA A 60 -6.47 4.28 2.22
CA ALA A 60 -6.15 3.09 1.44
C ALA A 60 -6.42 3.32 -0.05
N ALA A 61 -5.59 2.70 -0.91
CA ALA A 61 -5.80 2.74 -2.35
C ALA A 61 -7.19 2.19 -2.72
N LYS A 62 -7.97 2.96 -3.48
CA LYS A 62 -9.25 2.52 -4.06
C LYS A 62 -9.00 1.73 -5.34
N VAL A 63 -9.72 0.63 -5.55
CA VAL A 63 -9.62 -0.18 -6.77
C VAL A 63 -10.33 0.53 -7.93
N LYS A 64 -9.60 0.77 -9.04
CA LYS A 64 -10.15 1.27 -10.32
C LYS A 64 -10.51 0.12 -11.25
N LYS A 65 -9.59 -0.84 -11.46
CA LYS A 65 -9.84 -2.07 -12.22
C LYS A 65 -9.59 -3.27 -11.31
N LYS A 66 -10.62 -4.10 -11.12
CA LYS A 66 -10.57 -5.24 -10.19
C LYS A 66 -9.54 -6.29 -10.64
N PRO A 67 -8.69 -6.83 -9.73
CA PRO A 67 -7.88 -8.01 -10.00
C PRO A 67 -8.73 -9.20 -10.42
N LYS A 68 -8.23 -10.00 -11.38
CA LYS A 68 -8.91 -11.20 -11.90
C LYS A 68 -7.99 -12.40 -11.89
N VAL A 69 -8.54 -13.59 -11.67
CA VAL A 69 -7.84 -14.88 -11.80
C VAL A 69 -8.07 -15.43 -13.19
N THR A 70 -6.98 -15.76 -13.90
CA THR A 70 -6.98 -16.36 -15.23
C THR A 70 -6.23 -17.67 -15.23
N GLY A 71 -6.41 -18.48 -16.28
CA GLY A 71 -5.77 -19.78 -16.47
C GLY A 71 -6.75 -20.94 -16.46
N THR A 72 -6.27 -22.12 -16.86
CA THR A 72 -7.06 -23.34 -16.96
C THR A 72 -7.37 -23.94 -15.58
N LYS A 73 -8.65 -24.16 -15.27
CA LYS A 73 -9.14 -24.62 -13.96
C LYS A 73 -9.09 -26.15 -13.87
N ARG A 74 -7.87 -26.74 -14.04
CA ARG A 74 -7.62 -28.19 -13.95
C ARG A 74 -6.40 -28.46 -13.08
N VAL A 75 -6.42 -29.55 -12.34
CA VAL A 75 -5.28 -30.05 -11.54
C VAL A 75 -4.02 -30.09 -12.40
N GLY A 76 -2.88 -29.64 -11.86
CA GLY A 76 -1.58 -29.54 -12.52
C GLY A 76 -1.36 -28.28 -13.34
N LYS A 77 -2.41 -27.54 -13.73
CA LYS A 77 -2.30 -26.27 -14.48
C LYS A 77 -2.05 -25.09 -13.55
N LYS A 78 -1.48 -24.01 -14.10
CA LYS A 78 -1.20 -22.76 -13.34
C LYS A 78 -2.35 -21.77 -13.50
N LEU A 79 -2.72 -21.12 -12.42
CA LEU A 79 -3.53 -19.92 -12.40
C LEU A 79 -2.64 -18.70 -12.17
N LYS A 80 -3.05 -17.55 -12.70
CA LYS A 80 -2.38 -16.25 -12.54
C LYS A 80 -3.40 -15.22 -12.08
N VAL A 81 -2.99 -14.29 -11.21
CA VAL A 81 -3.82 -13.14 -10.82
C VAL A 81 -3.28 -11.87 -11.45
N SER A 82 -4.16 -11.02 -11.98
CA SER A 82 -3.82 -9.66 -12.43
C SER A 82 -3.66 -8.73 -11.22
N LYS A 83 -2.83 -7.69 -11.36
CA LYS A 83 -2.65 -6.68 -10.30
C LYS A 83 -3.89 -5.79 -10.11
N GLY A 84 -4.72 -5.65 -11.16
CA GLY A 84 -5.72 -4.59 -11.21
C GLY A 84 -5.08 -3.20 -11.36
N THR A 85 -5.91 -2.14 -11.32
CA THR A 85 -5.44 -0.76 -11.23
C THR A 85 -6.02 -0.09 -9.99
N TRP A 86 -5.27 0.86 -9.43
CA TRP A 86 -5.56 1.44 -8.12
C TRP A 86 -5.41 2.95 -8.15
N SER A 87 -6.04 3.66 -7.24
CA SER A 87 -6.00 5.13 -7.18
C SER A 87 -4.62 5.70 -6.81
N LEU A 88 -3.78 4.91 -6.11
CA LEU A 88 -2.42 5.32 -5.74
C LEU A 88 -1.39 4.71 -6.67
N LYS A 89 -0.43 5.52 -7.15
CA LYS A 89 0.75 5.08 -7.90
C LYS A 89 1.85 4.57 -6.95
N GLY A 90 2.83 3.80 -7.46
CA GLY A 90 3.98 3.32 -6.69
C GLY A 90 3.62 2.34 -5.56
N VAL A 91 2.54 1.59 -5.70
CA VAL A 91 2.09 0.59 -4.71
C VAL A 91 2.82 -0.74 -4.84
N LYS A 92 3.03 -1.41 -3.70
CA LYS A 92 3.52 -2.79 -3.63
C LYS A 92 2.35 -3.76 -3.48
N PHE A 93 2.46 -4.93 -4.09
CA PHE A 93 1.44 -5.99 -4.08
C PHE A 93 1.92 -7.20 -3.29
N SER A 94 1.02 -7.80 -2.51
CA SER A 94 1.18 -9.15 -1.99
C SER A 94 -0.08 -9.95 -2.23
N TYR A 95 0.08 -11.27 -2.35
CA TYR A 95 -0.99 -12.19 -2.75
C TYR A 95 -1.14 -13.29 -1.71
N GLN A 96 -2.34 -13.80 -1.56
CA GLN A 96 -2.64 -15.00 -0.80
C GLN A 96 -3.74 -15.77 -1.52
N TRP A 97 -3.41 -16.95 -2.03
CA TRP A 97 -4.37 -17.85 -2.64
C TRP A 97 -5.27 -18.48 -1.59
N LEU A 98 -6.53 -18.63 -1.95
CA LEU A 98 -7.58 -19.14 -1.08
C LEU A 98 -8.28 -20.31 -1.77
N ARG A 99 -8.56 -21.39 -1.00
CA ARG A 99 -9.38 -22.53 -1.40
C ARG A 99 -10.68 -22.47 -0.62
N ASN A 100 -11.81 -22.37 -1.30
CA ASN A 100 -13.13 -22.16 -0.68
C ASN A 100 -13.12 -21.05 0.40
N GLY A 101 -12.33 -19.98 0.18
CA GLY A 101 -12.20 -18.86 1.11
C GLY A 101 -11.12 -19.03 2.20
N LYS A 102 -10.63 -20.25 2.45
CA LYS A 102 -9.56 -20.53 3.44
C LYS A 102 -8.18 -20.36 2.80
N LYS A 103 -7.20 -19.86 3.57
CA LYS A 103 -5.81 -19.65 3.10
C LYS A 103 -5.17 -20.98 2.68
N ILE A 104 -4.48 -20.98 1.54
CA ILE A 104 -3.59 -22.07 1.13
C ILE A 104 -2.19 -21.73 1.64
N SER A 105 -1.63 -22.57 2.52
CA SER A 105 -0.32 -22.35 3.12
C SER A 105 0.76 -22.12 2.05
N LYS A 106 1.64 -21.14 2.28
CA LYS A 106 2.77 -20.75 1.40
C LYS A 106 2.38 -20.36 -0.04
N ALA A 107 1.08 -20.20 -0.36
CA ALA A 107 0.62 -19.81 -1.69
C ALA A 107 0.50 -18.27 -1.79
N THR A 108 1.65 -17.60 -1.89
CA THR A 108 1.76 -16.12 -1.88
C THR A 108 2.31 -15.54 -3.18
N LYS A 109 2.67 -16.36 -4.15
CA LYS A 109 3.17 -15.90 -5.45
C LYS A 109 2.00 -15.43 -6.35
N ARG A 110 2.28 -14.60 -7.35
CA ARG A 110 1.29 -14.13 -8.35
C ARG A 110 0.67 -15.26 -9.18
N THR A 111 1.33 -16.41 -9.22
CA THR A 111 0.85 -17.63 -9.87
C THR A 111 0.69 -18.74 -8.85
N TYR A 112 -0.25 -19.65 -9.11
CA TYR A 112 -0.48 -20.82 -8.27
C TYR A 112 -0.72 -22.06 -9.15
N LYS A 113 0.05 -23.14 -8.92
CA LYS A 113 -0.14 -24.43 -9.57
C LYS A 113 -1.19 -25.24 -8.82
N LEU A 114 -2.27 -25.59 -9.50
CA LEU A 114 -3.37 -26.36 -8.92
C LEU A 114 -2.92 -27.76 -8.53
N LYS A 115 -3.23 -28.18 -7.32
CA LYS A 115 -2.87 -29.47 -6.72
C LYS A 115 -4.07 -30.40 -6.66
N LYS A 116 -3.87 -31.71 -6.40
CA LYS A 116 -4.96 -32.68 -6.18
C LYS A 116 -5.98 -32.22 -5.13
N LYS A 117 -5.51 -31.59 -4.03
CA LYS A 117 -6.37 -31.02 -2.97
C LYS A 117 -7.31 -29.89 -3.44
N ASP A 118 -7.10 -29.33 -4.65
CA ASP A 118 -7.97 -28.28 -5.22
C ASP A 118 -9.12 -28.86 -6.06
N LEU A 119 -9.10 -30.15 -6.37
CA LEU A 119 -10.14 -30.82 -7.16
C LEU A 119 -11.52 -30.57 -6.53
N GLY A 120 -12.50 -30.16 -7.34
CA GLY A 120 -13.85 -29.82 -6.90
C GLY A 120 -13.98 -28.53 -6.08
N LYS A 121 -12.89 -27.90 -5.72
CA LYS A 121 -12.88 -26.65 -4.92
C LYS A 121 -12.87 -25.42 -5.82
N ARG A 122 -13.25 -24.27 -5.25
CA ARG A 122 -13.19 -22.96 -5.89
C ARG A 122 -12.00 -22.18 -5.34
N ILE A 123 -11.27 -21.52 -6.23
CA ILE A 123 -10.04 -20.77 -5.89
C ILE A 123 -10.30 -19.27 -6.05
N SER A 124 -9.75 -18.50 -5.15
CA SER A 124 -9.72 -17.04 -5.22
C SER A 124 -8.39 -16.50 -4.67
N VAL A 125 -8.16 -15.21 -4.81
CA VAL A 125 -6.92 -14.56 -4.33
C VAL A 125 -7.29 -13.34 -3.52
N ARG A 126 -6.69 -13.21 -2.35
CA ARG A 126 -6.62 -11.93 -1.63
C ARG A 126 -5.41 -11.17 -2.15
N VAL A 127 -5.65 -10.02 -2.74
CA VAL A 127 -4.63 -9.06 -3.16
C VAL A 127 -4.55 -7.98 -2.09
N THR A 128 -3.38 -7.78 -1.53
CA THR A 128 -3.12 -6.68 -0.58
C THR A 128 -2.22 -5.66 -1.26
N VAL A 129 -2.64 -4.40 -1.20
CA VAL A 129 -1.94 -3.25 -1.78
C VAL A 129 -1.39 -2.41 -0.65
N LYS A 130 -0.10 -2.11 -0.72
CA LYS A 130 0.63 -1.36 0.31
C LYS A 130 1.35 -0.17 -0.30
N LYS A 131 1.34 0.95 0.41
CA LYS A 131 2.18 2.12 0.12
C LYS A 131 2.61 2.73 1.45
N ALA A 132 3.89 3.11 1.55
CA ALA A 132 4.41 3.76 2.76
C ALA A 132 3.59 5.03 3.07
N GLY A 133 3.24 5.24 4.34
CA GLY A 133 2.41 6.38 4.76
C GLY A 133 0.90 6.21 4.59
N TYR A 134 0.41 5.15 3.93
CA TYR A 134 -1.01 4.92 3.64
C TYR A 134 -1.55 3.68 4.36
N LYS A 135 -2.86 3.63 4.57
CA LYS A 135 -3.56 2.42 5.01
C LYS A 135 -3.47 1.34 3.91
N ASN A 136 -3.37 0.08 4.30
CA ASN A 136 -3.36 -1.03 3.33
C ASN A 136 -4.75 -1.25 2.74
N ALA A 137 -4.82 -1.44 1.40
CA ALA A 137 -6.02 -1.90 0.74
C ALA A 137 -6.00 -3.43 0.59
N LYS A 138 -7.16 -4.08 0.71
CA LYS A 138 -7.34 -5.52 0.49
C LYS A 138 -8.49 -5.75 -0.47
N PHE A 139 -8.31 -6.67 -1.41
CA PHE A 139 -9.33 -7.08 -2.36
C PHE A 139 -9.31 -8.59 -2.52
N VAL A 140 -10.48 -9.23 -2.53
CA VAL A 140 -10.59 -10.68 -2.81
C VAL A 140 -11.26 -10.85 -4.17
N THR A 141 -10.60 -11.59 -5.08
CA THR A 141 -11.14 -11.85 -6.41
C THR A 141 -12.40 -12.70 -6.36
N LYS A 142 -13.22 -12.65 -7.42
CA LYS A 142 -14.29 -13.64 -7.61
C LYS A 142 -13.70 -15.06 -7.55
N LYS A 143 -14.45 -16.00 -6.97
CA LYS A 143 -14.09 -17.41 -6.95
C LYS A 143 -14.13 -17.97 -8.37
N THR A 144 -13.19 -18.88 -8.71
CA THR A 144 -13.24 -19.63 -9.97
C THR A 144 -14.44 -20.57 -10.01
N SER A 145 -14.74 -21.16 -11.19
CA SER A 145 -15.49 -22.41 -11.26
C SER A 145 -14.76 -23.51 -10.47
N LYS A 146 -15.43 -24.62 -10.16
CA LYS A 146 -14.82 -25.78 -9.52
C LYS A 146 -13.64 -26.29 -10.37
N ILE A 147 -12.54 -26.63 -9.71
CA ILE A 147 -11.35 -27.17 -10.36
C ILE A 147 -11.63 -28.60 -10.85
N LYS A 148 -11.38 -28.84 -12.14
CA LYS A 148 -11.58 -30.14 -12.79
C LYS A 148 -10.35 -31.03 -12.64
N ALA A 149 -10.53 -32.36 -12.80
CA ALA A 149 -9.45 -33.31 -12.81
C ALA A 149 -8.43 -33.02 -13.93
N LYS A 150 -7.23 -33.59 -13.83
CA LYS A 150 -6.25 -33.62 -14.93
C LYS A 150 -6.88 -34.34 -16.13
N LYS A 151 -6.74 -33.80 -17.34
CA LYS A 151 -7.18 -34.50 -18.54
C LYS A 151 -6.33 -35.80 -18.69
N LYS A 152 -6.97 -36.94 -18.76
CA LYS A 152 -6.27 -38.18 -19.17
C LYS A 152 -5.71 -37.94 -20.58
N ARG A 153 -4.50 -38.39 -20.83
CA ARG A 153 -3.95 -38.51 -22.18
C ARG A 153 -4.61 -39.68 -22.86
#